data_888fcc7fcd344e05707845ce079afe64
#
_entry.id   888fcc7fcd344e05707845ce079afe64
#
_cell.length_a   1.000
_cell.length_b   1.000
_cell.length_c   1.000
_cell.angle_alpha   90.00
_cell.angle_beta   90.00
_cell.angle_gamma   90.00
#
_symmetry.space_group_name_H-M   'P 1'
#
loop_
_entity.id
_entity.type
_entity.pdbx_description
1 polymer ?
#
loop_
_entity_poly.entity_id
_entity_poly.type
_entity_poly.pdbx_seq_one_letter_code
_entity_poly.pdbx_strand_id
1 'polypeptide(L)'
;MLISIASFYSCTINSNRMLRTPKDYDFDTMDLELNNVEYKIDLNDQLTFQLYTNNGFQLIDMFSENTGGVQSQRMIMGTATDRAANGSLYLVRQDSLVEFPIIGDVNLVGKSIKEGELYLEKKLSEFYVDPFIVLGVSTKRIFLFNGSSGGEARVVNLLYNNMTLFEVLATAGGISNTNSSKKIKIIRKTNDGIKIFNVDLSRIDGINQGNMIMQSHDIVYITPNFNLGSEIIQDINSVFSFISTISLVWLTISQINP
;
A
#
# COMPACT_ATOMS: atom_id res chain seq x y z
N MET A 1 -0.83 54.74 -13.11
CA MET A 1 0.43 54.05 -12.80
C MET A 1 0.27 53.03 -11.68
N LEU A 2 -0.74 52.14 -11.77
CA LEU A 2 -1.10 51.19 -10.69
C LEU A 2 -1.38 49.76 -11.23
N ILE A 3 -1.08 49.48 -12.52
CA ILE A 3 -1.39 48.19 -13.17
C ILE A 3 -0.14 47.31 -13.32
N SER A 4 1.04 47.78 -12.93
CA SER A 4 2.32 47.08 -13.21
C SER A 4 2.84 46.17 -12.09
N ILE A 5 2.15 45.95 -10.98
CA ILE A 5 2.66 45.17 -9.84
C ILE A 5 2.03 43.73 -9.77
N ALA A 6 1.08 43.40 -10.63
CA ALA A 6 0.37 42.10 -10.57
C ALA A 6 1.07 40.96 -11.30
N SER A 7 2.28 41.12 -11.83
CA SER A 7 2.89 40.17 -12.77
C SER A 7 3.89 39.17 -12.19
N PHE A 8 4.11 39.13 -10.87
CA PHE A 8 5.16 38.26 -10.28
C PHE A 8 4.70 37.17 -9.32
N TYR A 9 3.41 36.91 -9.21
CA TYR A 9 2.99 35.65 -8.60
C TYR A 9 2.93 34.57 -9.67
N SER A 10 4.11 34.11 -10.10
CA SER A 10 4.25 32.82 -10.75
C SER A 10 3.91 31.77 -9.69
N CYS A 11 2.62 31.44 -9.62
CA CYS A 11 2.13 30.33 -8.84
C CYS A 11 2.93 29.09 -9.21
N THR A 12 3.69 28.53 -8.27
CA THR A 12 4.22 27.17 -8.32
C THR A 12 3.06 26.17 -8.15
N ILE A 13 2.10 26.25 -9.08
CA ILE A 13 1.01 25.32 -9.22
C ILE A 13 1.65 23.98 -9.55
N ASN A 14 1.63 23.03 -8.61
CA ASN A 14 2.06 21.64 -8.76
C ASN A 14 3.40 21.21 -8.14
N SER A 15 3.89 21.83 -7.10
CA SER A 15 5.10 21.33 -6.39
C SER A 15 4.86 19.96 -5.71
N ASN A 16 3.61 19.62 -5.37
CA ASN A 16 3.25 18.43 -4.58
C ASN A 16 2.92 17.18 -5.42
N ARG A 17 3.08 17.20 -6.74
CA ARG A 17 2.86 16.01 -7.57
C ARG A 17 4.09 15.13 -7.57
N MET A 18 3.94 13.94 -7.00
CA MET A 18 4.94 12.87 -7.03
C MET A 18 4.89 12.10 -8.37
N LEU A 19 5.92 11.36 -8.68
CA LEU A 19 5.98 10.33 -9.74
C LEU A 19 5.46 10.79 -11.11
N ARG A 20 5.87 11.99 -11.52
CA ARG A 20 5.53 12.52 -12.85
C ARG A 20 6.28 11.74 -13.92
N THR A 21 5.57 11.33 -14.94
CA THR A 21 6.17 10.81 -16.16
C THR A 21 6.26 11.91 -17.22
N PRO A 22 7.28 11.93 -18.09
CA PRO A 22 7.32 12.76 -19.29
C PRO A 22 6.05 12.56 -20.14
N LYS A 23 5.74 13.55 -21.02
CA LYS A 23 4.54 13.46 -21.87
C LYS A 23 4.60 12.28 -22.85
N ASP A 24 5.80 11.96 -23.30
CA ASP A 24 6.09 10.93 -24.32
C ASP A 24 6.63 9.65 -23.66
N TYR A 25 6.31 9.41 -22.38
CA TYR A 25 6.74 8.19 -21.71
C TYR A 25 5.99 6.99 -22.29
N ASP A 26 6.75 6.02 -22.77
CA ASP A 26 6.21 4.76 -23.25
C ASP A 26 5.93 3.85 -22.03
N PHE A 27 4.64 3.55 -21.84
CA PHE A 27 4.21 2.70 -20.73
C PHE A 27 4.30 1.25 -21.12
N ASP A 28 4.73 0.41 -20.20
CA ASP A 28 4.76 -1.02 -20.38
C ASP A 28 3.35 -1.58 -20.67
N THR A 29 3.28 -2.51 -21.61
CA THR A 29 2.04 -3.24 -21.90
C THR A 29 1.75 -4.24 -20.80
N MET A 30 0.48 -4.35 -20.43
CA MET A 30 0.03 -5.40 -19.52
C MET A 30 -0.08 -6.72 -20.27
N ASP A 31 0.87 -7.61 -20.07
CA ASP A 31 0.69 -9.01 -20.41
C ASP A 31 -0.17 -9.69 -19.34
N LEU A 32 -1.42 -9.96 -19.66
CA LEU A 32 -2.36 -10.66 -18.77
C LEU A 32 -1.86 -12.06 -18.39
N GLU A 33 -0.99 -12.64 -19.21
CA GLU A 33 -0.34 -13.94 -18.93
C GLU A 33 0.74 -13.86 -17.85
N LEU A 34 1.35 -12.68 -17.61
CA LEU A 34 2.33 -12.47 -16.53
C LEU A 34 1.70 -12.31 -15.13
N ASN A 35 0.37 -12.37 -15.04
CA ASN A 35 -0.33 -12.23 -13.77
C ASN A 35 -0.17 -13.42 -12.83
N ASN A 36 0.45 -14.50 -13.25
CA ASN A 36 0.59 -15.74 -12.47
C ASN A 36 2.02 -16.01 -12.00
N VAL A 37 2.78 -14.93 -11.73
CA VAL A 37 4.12 -15.08 -11.13
C VAL A 37 3.96 -15.54 -9.69
N GLU A 38 4.33 -16.79 -9.43
CA GLU A 38 4.34 -17.35 -8.08
C GLU A 38 5.31 -16.57 -7.20
N TYR A 39 4.83 -16.14 -6.03
CA TYR A 39 5.65 -15.41 -5.07
C TYR A 39 6.79 -16.29 -4.57
N LYS A 40 8.00 -15.75 -4.57
CA LYS A 40 9.19 -16.39 -3.96
C LYS A 40 9.59 -15.63 -2.72
N ILE A 41 9.89 -16.37 -1.69
CA ILE A 41 10.36 -15.87 -0.39
C ILE A 41 11.65 -15.07 -0.60
N ASP A 42 11.73 -13.87 -0.06
CA ASP A 42 12.86 -12.95 -0.21
C ASP A 42 13.38 -12.48 1.15
N LEU A 43 14.53 -11.80 1.12
CA LEU A 43 15.15 -11.21 2.31
C LEU A 43 14.20 -10.21 2.99
N ASN A 44 14.23 -10.17 4.32
CA ASN A 44 13.38 -9.36 5.18
C ASN A 44 11.88 -9.71 5.15
N ASP A 45 11.49 -10.80 4.51
CA ASP A 45 10.15 -11.33 4.67
C ASP A 45 9.90 -11.80 6.10
N GLN A 46 8.68 -11.59 6.56
CA GLN A 46 8.20 -12.19 7.80
C GLN A 46 7.27 -13.35 7.45
N LEU A 47 7.68 -14.53 7.85
CA LEU A 47 6.94 -15.75 7.60
C LEU A 47 6.06 -16.07 8.80
N THR A 48 4.84 -16.51 8.54
CA THR A 48 3.99 -17.20 9.51
C THR A 48 4.23 -18.69 9.35
N PHE A 49 4.35 -19.41 10.45
CA PHE A 49 4.63 -20.85 10.46
C PHE A 49 3.69 -21.55 11.43
N GLN A 50 3.00 -22.55 10.95
CA GLN A 50 2.13 -23.40 11.75
C GLN A 50 2.46 -24.87 11.46
N LEU A 51 2.69 -25.63 12.51
CA LEU A 51 2.99 -27.07 12.43
C LEU A 51 1.84 -27.88 12.99
N TYR A 52 1.32 -28.79 12.19
CA TYR A 52 0.29 -29.76 12.55
C TYR A 52 0.89 -31.16 12.49
N THR A 53 0.56 -31.99 13.49
CA THR A 53 0.97 -33.40 13.56
C THR A 53 -0.18 -34.24 14.06
N ASN A 54 -0.07 -35.58 13.98
CA ASN A 54 -1.02 -36.50 14.60
C ASN A 54 -2.49 -36.16 14.32
N ASN A 55 -2.91 -36.22 13.06
CA ASN A 55 -4.30 -35.93 12.61
C ASN A 55 -4.77 -34.50 12.83
N GLY A 56 -3.89 -33.50 12.72
CA GLY A 56 -4.24 -32.09 12.73
C GLY A 56 -4.15 -31.41 14.09
N PHE A 57 -3.46 -32.02 15.05
CA PHE A 57 -3.17 -31.34 16.30
C PHE A 57 -2.10 -30.26 16.12
N GLN A 58 -2.44 -29.01 16.39
CA GLN A 58 -1.53 -27.88 16.24
C GLN A 58 -0.52 -27.84 17.40
N LEU A 59 0.77 -28.00 17.11
CA LEU A 59 1.82 -28.09 18.12
C LEU A 59 2.45 -26.75 18.47
N ILE A 60 2.65 -25.87 17.50
CA ILE A 60 3.47 -24.66 17.71
C ILE A 60 2.72 -23.51 18.32
N ASP A 61 1.39 -23.43 18.15
CA ASP A 61 0.58 -22.41 18.87
C ASP A 61 0.50 -22.62 20.38
N MET A 62 0.81 -23.83 20.86
CA MET A 62 0.81 -24.13 22.31
C MET A 62 1.94 -23.42 23.06
N PHE A 63 3.01 -22.99 22.37
CA PHE A 63 4.13 -22.31 23.01
C PHE A 63 3.98 -20.78 23.12
N SER A 64 3.02 -20.18 22.37
CA SER A 64 2.75 -18.76 22.49
C SER A 64 1.80 -18.37 23.63
N GLU A 65 1.08 -19.35 24.22
CA GLU A 65 0.11 -19.11 25.30
C GLU A 65 0.60 -19.45 26.72
N ASN A 66 1.77 -20.04 26.89
CA ASN A 66 2.24 -20.45 28.21
C ASN A 66 3.24 -19.48 28.85
N THR A 67 2.85 -18.22 29.01
CA THR A 67 3.41 -17.39 30.07
C THR A 67 2.26 -17.00 31.03
N GLY A 68 2.00 -17.90 31.99
CA GLY A 68 1.38 -17.57 33.27
C GLY A 68 -0.03 -17.07 33.24
N GLY A 69 -0.94 -17.91 33.69
CA GLY A 69 -2.31 -17.54 34.04
C GLY A 69 -2.37 -16.26 34.90
N VAL A 70 -2.85 -15.21 34.32
CA VAL A 70 -3.68 -14.19 35.00
C VAL A 70 -4.64 -13.66 33.94
N GLN A 71 -5.89 -13.94 34.14
CA GLN A 71 -7.01 -13.30 33.49
C GLN A 71 -6.90 -11.78 33.71
N SER A 72 -6.23 -11.09 32.84
CA SER A 72 -6.25 -9.63 32.80
C SER A 72 -6.94 -9.22 31.51
N GLN A 73 -8.25 -8.94 31.65
CA GLN A 73 -8.96 -8.09 30.73
C GLN A 73 -8.12 -6.82 30.45
N ARG A 74 -7.37 -6.86 29.38
CA ARG A 74 -6.92 -5.65 28.72
C ARG A 74 -7.52 -5.63 27.33
N MET A 75 -8.71 -5.06 27.28
CA MET A 75 -9.18 -4.36 26.09
C MET A 75 -8.10 -3.33 25.72
N ILE A 76 -7.22 -3.67 24.83
CA ILE A 76 -6.46 -2.70 24.05
C ILE A 76 -6.84 -2.96 22.60
N MET A 77 -7.58 -2.00 22.09
CA MET A 77 -8.05 -1.89 20.73
C MET A 77 -7.01 -2.36 19.70
N GLY A 78 -7.37 -3.39 18.90
CA GLY A 78 -6.99 -3.42 17.51
C GLY A 78 -5.71 -4.15 17.11
N THR A 79 -4.93 -4.82 18.00
CA THR A 79 -3.65 -5.43 17.58
C THR A 79 -3.33 -6.82 18.15
N ALA A 80 -4.06 -7.31 19.12
CA ALA A 80 -3.76 -8.60 19.76
C ALA A 80 -4.47 -9.79 19.08
N THR A 81 -5.64 -9.58 18.48
CA THR A 81 -6.43 -10.64 17.82
C THR A 81 -5.83 -11.11 16.50
N ASP A 82 -5.11 -10.22 15.77
CA ASP A 82 -4.47 -10.60 14.50
C ASP A 82 -3.20 -11.45 14.71
N ARG A 83 -2.50 -11.26 15.83
CA ARG A 83 -1.28 -12.05 16.13
C ARG A 83 -1.58 -13.46 16.61
N ALA A 84 -2.64 -13.65 17.38
CA ALA A 84 -3.05 -14.97 17.84
C ALA A 84 -3.62 -15.85 16.71
N ALA A 85 -4.23 -15.23 15.68
CA ALA A 85 -4.75 -15.94 14.52
C ALA A 85 -3.69 -16.31 13.48
N ASN A 86 -2.52 -15.63 13.49
CA ASN A 86 -1.53 -15.74 12.42
C ASN A 86 -0.26 -16.54 12.79
N GLY A 87 -0.17 -17.10 13.98
CA GLY A 87 1.02 -17.87 14.44
C GLY A 87 2.22 -16.98 14.75
N SER A 88 3.35 -17.60 15.11
CA SER A 88 4.61 -16.89 15.35
C SER A 88 5.21 -16.36 14.05
N LEU A 89 5.75 -15.13 14.10
CA LEU A 89 6.40 -14.50 12.95
C LEU A 89 7.90 -14.77 12.95
N TYR A 90 8.42 -15.27 11.84
CA TYR A 90 9.83 -15.60 11.63
C TYR A 90 10.42 -14.73 10.55
N LEU A 91 11.49 -14.00 10.86
CA LEU A 91 12.14 -13.09 9.92
C LEU A 91 13.16 -13.85 9.04
N VAL A 92 13.07 -13.65 7.73
CA VAL A 92 14.14 -14.02 6.79
C VAL A 92 15.27 -13.01 6.93
N ARG A 93 16.37 -13.44 7.51
CA ARG A 93 17.53 -12.59 7.81
C ARG A 93 18.34 -12.26 6.55
N GLN A 94 19.27 -11.30 6.68
CA GLN A 94 20.16 -10.88 5.58
C GLN A 94 21.12 -12.00 5.13
N ASP A 95 21.37 -12.98 5.97
CA ASP A 95 22.14 -14.19 5.65
C ASP A 95 21.32 -15.25 4.91
N SER A 96 20.11 -14.91 4.48
CA SER A 96 19.14 -15.81 3.82
C SER A 96 18.61 -16.94 4.71
N LEU A 97 18.84 -16.89 6.01
CA LEU A 97 18.40 -17.90 6.96
C LEU A 97 17.17 -17.43 7.74
N VAL A 98 16.33 -18.40 8.07
CA VAL A 98 15.20 -18.25 8.98
C VAL A 98 15.38 -19.23 10.11
N GLU A 99 15.32 -18.76 11.35
CA GLU A 99 15.44 -19.61 12.53
C GLU A 99 14.05 -20.13 12.94
N PHE A 100 13.84 -21.43 12.78
CA PHE A 100 12.62 -22.09 13.24
C PHE A 100 12.89 -22.91 14.51
N PRO A 101 11.90 -23.05 15.39
CA PRO A 101 11.98 -23.96 16.51
C PRO A 101 12.31 -25.38 16.03
N ILE A 102 13.08 -26.12 16.83
CA ILE A 102 13.44 -27.55 16.62
C ILE A 102 14.46 -27.78 15.50
N ILE A 103 14.25 -27.20 14.30
CA ILE A 103 15.10 -27.43 13.12
C ILE A 103 16.20 -26.39 12.95
N GLY A 104 16.15 -25.28 13.73
CA GLY A 104 17.17 -24.23 13.69
C GLY A 104 17.13 -23.40 12.40
N ASP A 105 18.32 -23.02 11.93
CA ASP A 105 18.50 -22.18 10.75
C ASP A 105 18.22 -22.91 9.43
N VAL A 106 17.36 -22.34 8.62
CA VAL A 106 16.89 -22.91 7.33
C VAL A 106 16.90 -21.85 6.25
N ASN A 107 17.41 -22.19 5.06
CA ASN A 107 17.35 -21.28 3.89
C ASN A 107 16.08 -21.55 3.08
N LEU A 108 15.21 -20.52 3.02
CA LEU A 108 13.97 -20.55 2.24
C LEU A 108 13.96 -19.51 1.10
N VAL A 109 14.98 -18.67 0.98
CA VAL A 109 15.05 -17.62 -0.05
C VAL A 109 15.02 -18.23 -1.44
N GLY A 110 14.20 -17.66 -2.32
CA GLY A 110 14.01 -18.10 -3.71
C GLY A 110 13.05 -19.27 -3.87
N LYS A 111 12.56 -19.90 -2.77
CA LYS A 111 11.53 -20.94 -2.83
C LYS A 111 10.14 -20.32 -2.87
N SER A 112 9.21 -20.97 -3.57
CA SER A 112 7.81 -20.66 -3.40
C SER A 112 7.30 -21.09 -2.01
N ILE A 113 6.13 -20.60 -1.61
CA ILE A 113 5.53 -21.00 -0.33
C ILE A 113 5.37 -22.51 -0.28
N LYS A 114 4.87 -23.13 -1.35
CA LYS A 114 4.67 -24.58 -1.43
C LYS A 114 5.97 -25.38 -1.38
N GLU A 115 7.00 -24.91 -2.07
CA GLU A 115 8.32 -25.52 -1.99
C GLU A 115 8.93 -25.41 -0.59
N GLY A 116 8.70 -24.27 0.08
CA GLY A 116 9.09 -24.04 1.47
C GLY A 116 8.39 -24.98 2.44
N GLU A 117 7.08 -25.15 2.31
CA GLU A 117 6.28 -26.11 3.09
C GLU A 117 6.83 -27.53 2.97
N LEU A 118 6.95 -28.03 1.74
CA LEU A 118 7.47 -29.38 1.49
C LEU A 118 8.90 -29.58 2.00
N TYR A 119 9.73 -28.55 1.89
CA TYR A 119 11.09 -28.61 2.41
C TYR A 119 11.13 -28.71 3.94
N LEU A 120 10.30 -27.93 4.62
CA LEU A 120 10.17 -27.94 6.08
C LEU A 120 9.51 -29.24 6.59
N GLU A 121 8.47 -29.74 5.91
CA GLU A 121 7.83 -31.04 6.20
C GLU A 121 8.86 -32.16 6.17
N LYS A 122 9.71 -32.21 5.13
CA LYS A 122 10.77 -33.19 5.02
C LYS A 122 11.78 -33.09 6.16
N LYS A 123 12.15 -31.89 6.60
CA LYS A 123 13.07 -31.69 7.73
C LYS A 123 12.43 -32.09 9.06
N LEU A 124 11.16 -31.77 9.25
CA LEU A 124 10.43 -32.07 10.49
C LEU A 124 9.98 -33.52 10.58
N SER A 125 9.97 -34.29 9.50
CA SER A 125 9.66 -35.74 9.51
C SER A 125 10.68 -36.56 10.30
N GLU A 126 11.86 -36.01 10.59
CA GLU A 126 12.83 -36.61 11.49
C GLU A 126 12.39 -36.59 12.98
N PHE A 127 11.52 -35.63 13.33
CA PHE A 127 11.06 -35.37 14.71
C PHE A 127 9.61 -35.73 14.94
N TYR A 128 8.79 -35.67 13.88
CA TYR A 128 7.32 -35.84 13.95
C TYR A 128 6.83 -36.81 12.89
N VAL A 129 5.76 -37.52 13.24
CA VAL A 129 5.06 -38.40 12.31
C VAL A 129 4.09 -37.58 11.50
N ASP A 130 4.19 -37.66 10.17
CA ASP A 130 3.34 -36.95 9.20
C ASP A 130 3.14 -35.47 9.53
N PRO A 131 4.24 -34.67 9.61
CA PRO A 131 4.09 -33.24 9.86
C PRO A 131 3.47 -32.55 8.66
N PHE A 132 2.49 -31.69 8.92
CA PHE A 132 1.87 -30.82 7.92
C PHE A 132 2.15 -29.37 8.29
N ILE A 133 2.67 -28.59 7.34
CA ILE A 133 3.08 -27.22 7.55
C ILE A 133 2.22 -26.28 6.73
N VAL A 134 1.81 -25.20 7.39
CA VAL A 134 1.22 -24.03 6.73
C VAL A 134 2.18 -22.87 6.86
N LEU A 135 2.71 -22.43 5.72
CA LEU A 135 3.63 -21.31 5.62
C LEU A 135 2.93 -20.13 4.96
N GLY A 136 3.02 -18.94 5.56
CA GLY A 136 2.52 -17.72 4.97
C GLY A 136 3.58 -16.62 4.97
N VAL A 137 3.38 -15.58 4.18
CA VAL A 137 4.21 -14.36 4.20
C VAL A 137 3.37 -13.20 4.65
N SER A 138 3.72 -12.63 5.81
CA SER A 138 2.99 -11.51 6.44
C SER A 138 3.39 -10.15 5.87
N THR A 139 4.55 -10.05 5.22
CA THR A 139 5.10 -8.78 4.70
C THR A 139 4.60 -8.40 3.32
N LYS A 140 3.75 -9.22 2.70
CA LYS A 140 3.16 -8.88 1.39
C LYS A 140 2.28 -7.65 1.48
N ARG A 141 2.76 -6.56 0.93
CA ARG A 141 2.08 -5.26 0.98
C ARG A 141 2.36 -4.44 -0.26
N ILE A 142 1.44 -3.53 -0.58
CA ILE A 142 1.62 -2.52 -1.60
C ILE A 142 1.57 -1.12 -0.98
N PHE A 143 2.08 -0.16 -1.71
CA PHE A 143 2.07 1.26 -1.31
C PHE A 143 1.08 2.01 -2.22
N LEU A 144 -0.01 2.48 -1.63
CA LEU A 144 -1.00 3.28 -2.34
C LEU A 144 -0.79 4.75 -2.02
N PHE A 145 -0.54 5.56 -3.05
CA PHE A 145 -0.42 7.00 -2.94
C PHE A 145 -1.62 7.68 -3.62
N ASN A 146 -2.46 8.29 -2.82
CA ASN A 146 -3.49 9.19 -3.30
C ASN A 146 -2.84 10.55 -3.57
N GLY A 147 -2.85 10.98 -4.83
CA GLY A 147 -2.20 12.22 -5.25
C GLY A 147 -2.96 13.49 -4.88
N SER A 148 -3.89 13.45 -3.93
CA SER A 148 -4.59 14.64 -3.45
C SER A 148 -3.64 15.58 -2.70
N SER A 149 -4.00 16.85 -2.59
CA SER A 149 -3.18 17.92 -1.97
C SER A 149 -2.80 17.69 -0.49
N GLY A 150 -3.25 16.60 0.11
CA GLY A 150 -2.90 16.18 1.46
C GLY A 150 -1.90 15.02 1.55
N GLY A 151 -1.49 14.41 0.42
CA GLY A 151 -0.47 13.35 0.42
C GLY A 151 -0.88 12.09 1.20
N GLU A 152 -2.13 11.65 1.10
CA GLU A 152 -2.55 10.40 1.73
C GLU A 152 -1.82 9.21 1.12
N ALA A 153 -0.92 8.62 1.88
CA ALA A 153 -0.30 7.35 1.56
C ALA A 153 -0.86 6.27 2.49
N ARG A 154 -1.15 5.11 1.92
CA ARG A 154 -1.63 3.94 2.67
C ARG A 154 -0.80 2.72 2.32
N VAL A 155 -0.50 1.93 3.31
CA VAL A 155 0.05 0.59 3.10
C VAL A 155 -1.12 -0.39 3.12
N VAL A 156 -1.30 -1.14 2.04
CA VAL A 156 -2.35 -2.15 1.92
C VAL A 156 -1.69 -3.52 1.92
N ASN A 157 -2.04 -4.35 2.90
CA ASN A 157 -1.56 -5.73 2.97
C ASN A 157 -2.28 -6.59 1.93
N LEU A 158 -1.52 -7.43 1.23
CA LEU A 158 -2.09 -8.42 0.32
C LEU A 158 -2.50 -9.64 1.13
N LEU A 159 -3.81 -9.79 1.33
CA LEU A 159 -4.39 -10.85 2.16
C LEU A 159 -4.22 -12.24 1.51
N TYR A 160 -4.12 -12.30 0.19
CA TYR A 160 -3.94 -13.52 -0.60
C TYR A 160 -3.18 -13.23 -1.90
N ASN A 161 -2.68 -14.28 -2.54
CA ASN A 161 -1.75 -14.17 -3.66
C ASN A 161 -2.34 -13.53 -4.94
N ASN A 162 -3.66 -13.66 -5.14
CA ASN A 162 -4.33 -13.21 -6.36
C ASN A 162 -5.13 -11.91 -6.14
N MET A 163 -4.75 -11.09 -5.17
CA MET A 163 -5.44 -9.84 -4.89
C MET A 163 -5.28 -8.87 -6.07
N THR A 164 -6.41 -8.42 -6.60
CA THR A 164 -6.47 -7.54 -7.77
C THR A 164 -6.34 -6.07 -7.41
N LEU A 165 -6.07 -5.22 -8.42
CA LEU A 165 -6.08 -3.76 -8.23
C LEU A 165 -7.43 -3.25 -7.70
N PHE A 166 -8.56 -3.81 -8.20
CA PHE A 166 -9.89 -3.44 -7.69
C PHE A 166 -10.04 -3.73 -6.21
N GLU A 167 -9.59 -4.90 -5.74
CA GLU A 167 -9.69 -5.29 -4.33
C GLU A 167 -8.78 -4.43 -3.45
N VAL A 168 -7.59 -4.09 -3.94
CA VAL A 168 -6.69 -3.15 -3.27
C VAL A 168 -7.33 -1.77 -3.13
N LEU A 169 -7.92 -1.25 -4.21
CA LEU A 169 -8.61 0.04 -4.18
C LEU A 169 -9.83 -0.01 -3.24
N ALA A 170 -10.61 -1.10 -3.29
CA ALA A 170 -11.76 -1.29 -2.41
C ALA A 170 -11.35 -1.32 -0.92
N THR A 171 -10.28 -2.07 -0.59
CA THR A 171 -9.71 -2.12 0.76
C THR A 171 -9.23 -0.76 1.24
N ALA A 172 -8.70 0.06 0.33
CA ALA A 172 -8.24 1.41 0.64
C ALA A 172 -9.37 2.46 0.75
N GLY A 173 -10.63 2.09 0.48
CA GLY A 173 -11.78 2.98 0.53
C GLY A 173 -12.15 3.62 -0.82
N GLY A 174 -11.62 3.06 -1.92
CA GLY A 174 -11.89 3.53 -3.29
C GLY A 174 -11.03 4.70 -3.73
N ILE A 175 -11.46 5.34 -4.83
CA ILE A 175 -10.78 6.51 -5.41
C ILE A 175 -11.53 7.76 -4.96
N SER A 176 -10.82 8.66 -4.27
CA SER A 176 -11.40 9.94 -3.81
C SER A 176 -11.82 10.83 -4.98
N ASN A 177 -12.80 11.72 -4.76
CA ASN A 177 -13.26 12.72 -5.74
C ASN A 177 -12.15 13.68 -6.19
N THR A 178 -11.09 13.83 -5.40
CA THR A 178 -9.93 14.65 -5.75
C THR A 178 -8.93 13.94 -6.67
N ASN A 179 -9.15 12.66 -6.96
CA ASN A 179 -8.26 11.82 -7.73
C ASN A 179 -8.88 11.40 -9.07
N SER A 180 -8.03 11.08 -10.04
CA SER A 180 -8.44 10.69 -11.38
C SER A 180 -8.43 9.17 -11.54
N SER A 181 -9.59 8.58 -11.79
CA SER A 181 -9.70 7.17 -12.18
C SER A 181 -9.09 6.86 -13.56
N LYS A 182 -8.81 7.90 -14.38
CA LYS A 182 -8.19 7.76 -15.71
C LYS A 182 -6.68 7.62 -15.70
N LYS A 183 -6.02 7.96 -14.59
CA LYS A 183 -4.57 8.10 -14.52
C LYS A 183 -4.05 7.46 -13.25
N ILE A 184 -4.14 6.15 -13.20
CA ILE A 184 -3.55 5.33 -12.14
C ILE A 184 -2.27 4.73 -12.70
N LYS A 185 -1.17 4.86 -11.97
CA LYS A 185 0.12 4.27 -12.34
C LYS A 185 0.43 3.15 -11.38
N ILE A 186 0.82 2.00 -11.91
CA ILE A 186 1.37 0.89 -11.14
C ILE A 186 2.85 0.81 -11.46
N ILE A 187 3.68 0.95 -10.45
CA ILE A 187 5.13 0.88 -10.58
C ILE A 187 5.57 -0.42 -9.91
N ARG A 188 6.13 -1.32 -10.70
CA ARG A 188 6.56 -2.66 -10.30
C ARG A 188 8.05 -2.82 -10.51
N LYS A 189 8.75 -3.25 -9.49
CA LYS A 189 10.15 -3.64 -9.60
C LYS A 189 10.21 -5.10 -10.07
N THR A 190 10.88 -5.34 -11.19
CA THR A 190 11.15 -6.69 -11.72
C THR A 190 12.66 -6.94 -11.78
N ASN A 191 13.06 -8.17 -12.09
CA ASN A 191 14.48 -8.50 -12.28
C ASN A 191 15.11 -7.74 -13.45
N ASP A 192 14.29 -7.39 -14.45
CA ASP A 192 14.73 -6.68 -15.67
C ASP A 192 14.71 -5.14 -15.49
N GLY A 193 14.27 -4.64 -14.31
CA GLY A 193 14.18 -3.21 -14.03
C GLY A 193 12.82 -2.80 -13.47
N ILE A 194 12.50 -1.51 -13.62
CA ILE A 194 11.23 -0.95 -13.16
C ILE A 194 10.26 -0.89 -14.33
N LYS A 195 9.09 -1.53 -14.20
CA LYS A 195 7.98 -1.44 -15.15
C LYS A 195 6.90 -0.49 -14.63
N ILE A 196 6.38 0.35 -15.50
CA ILE A 196 5.34 1.32 -15.15
C ILE A 196 4.13 1.10 -16.05
N PHE A 197 3.03 0.66 -15.46
CA PHE A 197 1.75 0.46 -16.14
C PHE A 197 0.85 1.67 -15.92
N ASN A 198 0.16 2.10 -16.99
CA ASN A 198 -0.87 3.13 -16.91
C ASN A 198 -2.25 2.48 -16.99
N VAL A 199 -3.10 2.75 -16.00
CA VAL A 199 -4.41 2.13 -15.84
C VAL A 199 -5.49 3.20 -15.93
N ASP A 200 -6.50 2.96 -16.76
CA ASP A 200 -7.71 3.79 -16.87
C ASP A 200 -8.94 3.00 -16.42
N LEU A 201 -9.42 3.28 -15.22
CA LEU A 201 -10.64 2.69 -14.65
C LEU A 201 -11.89 3.58 -14.82
N SER A 202 -11.81 4.65 -15.61
CA SER A 202 -12.96 5.55 -15.83
C SER A 202 -13.98 4.97 -16.80
N ARG A 203 -13.60 3.94 -17.56
CA ARG A 203 -14.42 3.28 -18.56
C ARG A 203 -14.51 1.80 -18.29
N ILE A 204 -15.58 1.17 -18.81
CA ILE A 204 -15.80 -0.26 -18.65
C ILE A 204 -14.68 -1.10 -19.33
N ASP A 205 -14.07 -0.57 -20.39
CA ASP A 205 -12.94 -1.23 -21.08
C ASP A 205 -11.72 -1.43 -20.17
N GLY A 206 -11.61 -0.63 -19.10
CA GLY A 206 -10.56 -0.73 -18.08
C GLY A 206 -10.74 -1.89 -17.11
N ILE A 207 -11.82 -2.69 -17.21
CA ILE A 207 -12.09 -3.79 -16.28
C ILE A 207 -10.96 -4.83 -16.25
N ASN A 208 -10.36 -5.13 -17.41
CA ASN A 208 -9.24 -6.06 -17.50
C ASN A 208 -8.00 -5.50 -16.77
N GLN A 209 -7.77 -4.19 -16.86
CA GLN A 209 -6.68 -3.52 -16.15
C GLN A 209 -6.92 -3.50 -14.65
N GLY A 210 -8.17 -3.33 -14.21
CA GLY A 210 -8.55 -3.38 -12.80
C GLY A 210 -8.44 -4.79 -12.18
N ASN A 211 -8.53 -5.84 -13.00
CA ASN A 211 -8.34 -7.23 -12.60
C ASN A 211 -6.86 -7.65 -12.58
N MET A 212 -5.92 -6.73 -12.85
CA MET A 212 -4.49 -7.01 -12.72
C MET A 212 -4.16 -7.47 -11.30
N ILE A 213 -3.46 -8.60 -11.18
CA ILE A 213 -2.99 -9.12 -9.89
C ILE A 213 -1.84 -8.26 -9.38
N MET A 214 -1.98 -7.79 -8.15
CA MET A 214 -0.97 -6.96 -7.48
C MET A 214 0.13 -7.83 -6.88
N GLN A 215 1.37 -7.36 -7.00
CA GLN A 215 2.54 -8.03 -6.43
C GLN A 215 3.04 -7.29 -5.19
N SER A 216 3.75 -8.01 -4.33
CA SER A 216 4.38 -7.40 -3.15
C SER A 216 5.31 -6.26 -3.57
N HIS A 217 5.27 -5.15 -2.83
CA HIS A 217 6.03 -3.93 -3.07
C HIS A 217 5.63 -3.13 -4.32
N ASP A 218 4.51 -3.45 -4.98
CA ASP A 218 3.96 -2.57 -6.01
C ASP A 218 3.63 -1.20 -5.41
N ILE A 219 3.87 -0.16 -6.20
CA ILE A 219 3.46 1.20 -5.86
C ILE A 219 2.29 1.58 -6.77
N VAL A 220 1.14 1.85 -6.18
CA VAL A 220 -0.04 2.36 -6.88
C VAL A 220 -0.11 3.86 -6.65
N TYR A 221 0.02 4.64 -7.71
CA TYR A 221 -0.08 6.08 -7.66
C TYR A 221 -1.32 6.55 -8.40
N ILE A 222 -2.27 7.16 -7.69
CA ILE A 222 -3.48 7.74 -8.28
C ILE A 222 -3.22 9.22 -8.52
N THR A 223 -3.23 9.63 -9.79
CA THR A 223 -2.97 11.03 -10.15
C THR A 223 -4.11 11.92 -9.67
N PRO A 224 -3.83 13.06 -9.00
CA PRO A 224 -4.88 13.97 -8.56
C PRO A 224 -5.60 14.62 -9.74
N ASN A 225 -6.90 14.85 -9.58
CA ASN A 225 -7.65 15.72 -10.46
C ASN A 225 -7.21 17.16 -10.18
N PHE A 226 -6.95 17.88 -11.24
CA PHE A 226 -6.63 19.29 -11.13
C PHE A 226 -7.96 20.10 -11.14
N ASN A 227 -8.46 20.45 -9.98
CA ASN A 227 -9.60 21.34 -9.83
C ASN A 227 -9.10 22.79 -9.75
N LEU A 228 -8.83 23.37 -10.91
CA LEU A 228 -8.51 24.82 -11.04
C LEU A 228 -9.55 25.69 -10.32
N GLY A 229 -10.81 25.24 -10.30
CA GLY A 229 -11.91 26.05 -9.74
C GLY A 229 -11.83 26.23 -8.22
N SER A 230 -11.48 25.19 -7.45
CA SER A 230 -11.51 25.29 -5.98
C SER A 230 -10.32 26.08 -5.41
N GLU A 231 -9.13 25.95 -6.01
CA GLU A 231 -7.95 26.70 -5.58
C GLU A 231 -8.07 28.19 -5.96
N ILE A 232 -8.53 28.47 -7.18
CA ILE A 232 -8.77 29.85 -7.62
C ILE A 232 -9.89 30.53 -6.82
N ILE A 233 -10.97 29.82 -6.49
CA ILE A 233 -12.08 30.39 -5.70
C ILE A 233 -11.64 30.71 -4.28
N GLN A 234 -10.79 29.90 -3.64
CA GLN A 234 -10.26 30.20 -2.31
C GLN A 234 -9.36 31.45 -2.33
N ASP A 235 -8.50 31.59 -3.32
CA ASP A 235 -7.63 32.76 -3.48
C ASP A 235 -8.44 34.03 -3.82
N ILE A 236 -9.46 33.90 -4.67
CA ILE A 236 -10.35 35.00 -5.01
C ILE A 236 -11.18 35.44 -3.81
N ASN A 237 -11.72 34.52 -2.99
CA ASN A 237 -12.47 34.89 -1.78
C ASN A 237 -11.60 35.68 -0.79
N SER A 238 -10.32 35.33 -0.67
CA SER A 238 -9.37 36.08 0.14
C SER A 238 -9.21 37.52 -0.38
N VAL A 239 -9.05 37.68 -1.70
CA VAL A 239 -8.93 39.00 -2.33
C VAL A 239 -10.19 39.81 -2.22
N PHE A 240 -11.38 39.21 -2.41
CA PHE A 240 -12.66 39.86 -2.23
C PHE A 240 -12.89 40.35 -0.79
N SER A 241 -12.47 39.56 0.20
CA SER A 241 -12.59 40.00 1.60
C SER A 241 -11.70 41.21 1.90
N PHE A 242 -10.48 41.27 1.35
CA PHE A 242 -9.62 42.46 1.45
C PHE A 242 -10.23 43.70 0.78
N ILE A 243 -10.77 43.55 -0.42
CA ILE A 243 -11.42 44.68 -1.13
C ILE A 243 -12.62 45.17 -0.36
N SER A 244 -13.45 44.28 0.20
CA SER A 244 -14.63 44.65 0.96
C SER A 244 -14.28 45.38 2.27
N THR A 245 -13.24 44.98 2.97
CA THR A 245 -12.76 45.64 4.18
C THR A 245 -12.21 47.05 3.86
N ILE A 246 -11.43 47.21 2.82
CA ILE A 246 -10.89 48.50 2.39
C ILE A 246 -12.06 49.43 1.96
N SER A 247 -13.05 48.92 1.26
CA SER A 247 -14.24 49.67 0.84
C SER A 247 -15.06 50.14 2.03
N LEU A 248 -15.25 49.31 3.05
CA LEU A 248 -15.93 49.67 4.30
C LEU A 248 -15.18 50.75 5.10
N VAL A 249 -13.86 50.61 5.22
CA VAL A 249 -13.03 51.62 5.90
C VAL A 249 -13.10 52.95 5.15
N TRP A 250 -13.06 52.95 3.82
CA TRP A 250 -13.17 54.18 3.01
C TRP A 250 -14.54 54.87 3.16
N LEU A 251 -15.61 54.08 3.20
CA LEU A 251 -16.98 54.58 3.43
C LEU A 251 -17.14 55.23 4.81
N THR A 252 -16.56 54.61 5.85
CA THR A 252 -16.60 55.18 7.21
C THR A 252 -15.80 56.47 7.32
N ILE A 253 -14.64 56.57 6.67
CA ILE A 253 -13.83 57.78 6.65
C ILE A 253 -14.53 58.89 5.88
N SER A 254 -15.20 58.58 4.77
CA SER A 254 -15.96 59.59 3.97
C SER A 254 -17.20 60.14 4.65
N GLN A 255 -17.76 59.41 5.64
CA GLN A 255 -18.88 59.89 6.45
C GLN A 255 -18.44 60.74 7.65
N ILE A 256 -17.19 60.63 8.09
CA ILE A 256 -16.65 61.37 9.23
C ILE A 256 -16.08 62.71 8.76
N ASN A 257 -15.74 62.89 7.51
CA ASN A 257 -15.13 64.09 6.94
C ASN A 257 -15.95 64.56 5.70
N PRO A 258 -17.11 65.24 5.90
CA PRO A 258 -17.96 65.73 4.80
C PRO A 258 -17.31 66.91 4.07
#